data_71f8a89c0a7bad934579ec17c45ffa0a
#
_entry.id   71f8a89c0a7bad934579ec17c45ffa0a
#
_cell.length_a   1.000
_cell.length_b   1.000
_cell.length_c   1.000
_cell.angle_alpha   90.00
_cell.angle_beta   90.00
_cell.angle_gamma   90.00
#
_symmetry.space_group_name_H-M   'P 1'
#
loop_
_entity.id
_entity.type
_entity.pdbx_description
1 polymer ?
#
loop_
_entity_poly.entity_id
_entity_poly.type
_entity_poly.pdbx_seq_one_letter_code
_entity_poly.pdbx_strand_id
1 'polypeptide(L)'
;MCLQPRLLSLPLHGFRIGAYASGALFSRPDSGAENEGDMKFTLRTRKNVLSAAMIAVSLFAGGSSARAADQPRAASVSRPSGTTTVGMIEIPAVGLATRVLEGSNARTLRLAVGHIPGTALPGPSGNVGLAGHRDTFFRPLRRIKVGDEIRFTTVAGTFKYRVISLRIVLPNAIEVLNYTSQPTLTLVTCYPFDFIGTAPQRLIVHAEMVPDSPT
;
A
#
# COMPACT_ATOMS: atom_id res chain seq x y z
N MET A 1 -12.70 16.95 -5.63
CA MET A 1 -11.80 15.85 -6.04
C MET A 1 -10.57 15.85 -5.14
N CYS A 2 -10.62 15.17 -4.01
CA CYS A 2 -9.64 15.31 -2.93
C CYS A 2 -8.63 14.18 -2.80
N LEU A 3 -8.77 13.09 -3.50
CA LEU A 3 -7.84 11.96 -3.50
C LEU A 3 -7.35 11.72 -4.94
N GLN A 4 -6.13 12.19 -5.24
CA GLN A 4 -5.49 11.83 -6.50
C GLN A 4 -4.90 10.42 -6.43
N PRO A 5 -4.96 9.63 -7.52
CA PRO A 5 -4.60 8.20 -7.53
C PRO A 5 -3.10 7.89 -7.46
N ARG A 6 -2.23 8.85 -7.13
CA ARG A 6 -0.77 8.63 -7.11
C ARG A 6 -0.23 7.90 -5.88
N LEU A 7 -1.09 7.55 -4.92
CA LEU A 7 -0.66 6.88 -3.68
C LEU A 7 -0.66 5.34 -3.74
N LEU A 8 -0.88 4.72 -4.91
CA LEU A 8 -1.27 3.30 -4.94
C LEU A 8 -0.49 2.44 -5.95
N SER A 9 0.80 2.72 -6.11
CA SER A 9 1.69 1.77 -6.79
C SER A 9 2.89 1.49 -5.91
N LEU A 10 2.71 0.60 -4.94
CA LEU A 10 3.83 0.00 -4.21
C LEU A 10 4.39 -1.15 -5.05
N PRO A 11 5.67 -1.16 -5.44
CA PRO A 11 6.30 -2.31 -6.06
C PRO A 11 6.47 -3.41 -5.01
N LEU A 12 5.98 -4.61 -5.34
CA LEU A 12 6.28 -5.85 -4.60
C LEU A 12 7.78 -6.16 -4.76
N HIS A 13 8.60 -5.72 -3.81
CA HIS A 13 9.98 -6.20 -3.69
C HIS A 13 10.10 -7.04 -2.43
N GLY A 14 10.60 -8.27 -2.67
CA GLY A 14 10.73 -9.34 -1.70
C GLY A 14 11.45 -8.95 -0.41
N PHE A 15 10.84 -9.27 0.69
CA PHE A 15 11.36 -9.08 2.03
C PHE A 15 12.25 -10.27 2.40
N ARG A 16 13.57 -10.05 2.44
CA ARG A 16 14.53 -10.98 3.04
C ARG A 16 14.52 -10.77 4.56
N ILE A 17 14.24 -11.86 5.28
CA ILE A 17 14.31 -11.93 6.74
C ILE A 17 15.78 -11.90 7.15
N GLY A 18 16.21 -10.82 7.80
CA GLY A 18 17.51 -10.71 8.46
C GLY A 18 17.32 -10.73 9.97
N ALA A 19 17.87 -11.76 10.63
CA ALA A 19 17.90 -11.91 12.07
C ALA A 19 18.79 -10.83 12.70
N TYR A 20 18.29 -10.13 13.73
CA TYR A 20 19.12 -9.28 14.59
C TYR A 20 19.30 -9.93 15.94
N ALA A 21 20.57 -10.28 16.19
CA ALA A 21 21.05 -10.66 17.52
C ALA A 21 21.44 -9.40 18.31
N SER A 22 21.11 -9.44 19.59
CA SER A 22 21.49 -8.49 20.66
C SER A 22 23.00 -8.34 20.84
N GLY A 23 23.43 -7.16 21.29
CA GLY A 23 24.76 -7.02 21.89
C GLY A 23 25.24 -5.59 22.08
N ALA A 24 25.31 -5.22 23.29
CA ALA A 24 25.59 -4.02 24.04
C ALA A 24 26.92 -3.27 23.80
N LEU A 25 26.90 -2.02 24.27
CA LEU A 25 27.94 -1.20 24.94
C LEU A 25 29.11 -0.57 24.18
N PHE A 26 29.04 0.77 24.14
CA PHE A 26 29.99 1.76 24.70
C PHE A 26 31.41 1.85 24.13
N SER A 27 31.75 3.03 23.62
CA SER A 27 32.93 3.88 23.85
C SER A 27 33.43 4.59 22.59
N ARG A 28 33.44 5.91 22.60
CA ARG A 28 34.41 6.78 21.90
C ARG A 28 35.74 6.77 22.72
N PRO A 29 36.91 7.17 22.22
CA PRO A 29 37.19 8.31 21.35
C PRO A 29 38.35 8.15 20.31
N ASP A 30 38.55 9.24 19.59
CA ASP A 30 39.78 9.88 19.10
C ASP A 30 40.49 9.43 17.83
N SER A 31 40.58 10.46 17.03
CA SER A 31 41.70 11.01 16.24
C SER A 31 42.53 10.13 15.30
N GLY A 32 42.60 10.62 14.06
CA GLY A 32 43.89 10.67 13.39
C GLY A 32 44.02 9.96 12.05
N ALA A 33 44.44 10.78 11.12
CA ALA A 33 45.30 10.42 9.97
C ALA A 33 44.65 10.00 8.65
N GLU A 34 44.83 10.91 7.76
CA GLU A 34 44.87 10.84 6.31
C GLU A 34 45.60 9.61 5.80
N ASN A 35 45.09 8.96 4.73
CA ASN A 35 45.96 8.35 3.75
C ASN A 35 45.31 8.36 2.38
N GLU A 36 45.84 9.19 1.51
CA GLU A 36 45.68 9.12 0.06
C GLU A 36 46.22 7.78 -0.43
N GLY A 37 45.39 7.05 -1.15
CA GLY A 37 45.73 5.79 -1.83
C GLY A 37 45.10 5.79 -3.23
N ASP A 38 45.85 6.43 -4.15
CA ASP A 38 45.68 6.35 -5.59
C ASP A 38 45.62 4.89 -6.07
N MET A 39 44.47 4.42 -6.56
CA MET A 39 44.37 3.12 -7.20
C MET A 39 43.85 3.26 -8.62
N LYS A 40 44.83 3.42 -9.51
CA LYS A 40 44.68 3.40 -10.97
C LYS A 40 43.98 2.11 -11.40
N PHE A 41 42.76 2.22 -11.88
CA PHE A 41 42.06 1.10 -12.51
C PHE A 41 42.44 1.03 -13.99
N THR A 42 43.30 0.08 -14.31
CA THR A 42 43.82 -0.19 -15.66
C THR A 42 42.73 -0.85 -16.52
N LEU A 43 42.29 -0.14 -17.54
CA LEU A 43 41.47 -0.71 -18.63
C LEU A 43 42.29 -1.74 -19.40
N ARG A 44 41.93 -3.00 -19.33
CA ARG A 44 42.48 -4.07 -20.17
C ARG A 44 41.52 -4.35 -21.33
N THR A 45 41.80 -3.68 -22.42
CA THR A 45 41.23 -3.94 -23.75
C THR A 45 41.68 -5.34 -24.21
N ARG A 46 40.73 -6.25 -24.45
CA ARG A 46 41.00 -7.45 -25.26
C ARG A 46 40.28 -7.35 -26.59
N LYS A 47 41.04 -6.97 -27.60
CA LYS A 47 40.76 -7.25 -29.02
C LYS A 47 41.17 -8.68 -29.30
N ASN A 48 40.40 -9.36 -30.13
CA ASN A 48 40.71 -10.44 -31.06
C ASN A 48 39.50 -11.37 -31.17
N VAL A 49 39.07 -11.94 -32.29
CA VAL A 49 39.60 -12.06 -33.65
C VAL A 49 38.42 -12.47 -34.52
N LEU A 50 38.39 -11.94 -35.71
CA LEU A 50 37.54 -12.36 -36.82
C LEU A 50 37.83 -13.84 -37.17
N SER A 51 36.77 -14.63 -37.39
CA SER A 51 36.89 -15.80 -38.27
C SER A 51 35.63 -15.93 -39.09
N ALA A 52 35.81 -15.69 -40.35
CA ALA A 52 34.83 -15.91 -41.40
C ALA A 52 34.79 -17.41 -41.73
N ALA A 53 33.60 -17.96 -41.82
CA ALA A 53 33.34 -19.19 -42.56
C ALA A 53 32.01 -19.06 -43.31
N MET A 54 32.12 -18.82 -44.58
CA MET A 54 31.09 -19.04 -45.58
C MET A 54 30.88 -20.54 -45.79
N ILE A 55 29.68 -21.07 -45.73
CA ILE A 55 29.30 -22.30 -46.44
C ILE A 55 27.83 -22.26 -46.78
N ALA A 56 27.60 -22.17 -48.09
CA ALA A 56 26.61 -22.83 -48.95
C ALA A 56 25.12 -22.87 -48.61
N VAL A 57 24.42 -22.19 -49.45
CA VAL A 57 23.07 -22.38 -50.03
C VAL A 57 22.64 -23.84 -50.13
N SER A 58 21.45 -24.11 -49.59
CA SER A 58 20.59 -25.19 -50.09
C SER A 58 19.13 -24.70 -50.10
N LEU A 59 18.62 -24.47 -51.29
CA LEU A 59 17.21 -24.31 -51.57
C LEU A 59 16.49 -25.63 -51.23
N PHE A 60 15.58 -25.63 -50.29
CA PHE A 60 14.53 -26.65 -50.16
C PHE A 60 13.18 -25.91 -50.12
N ALA A 61 12.56 -25.89 -51.28
CA ALA A 61 11.15 -25.53 -51.41
C ALA A 61 10.31 -26.71 -50.85
N GLY A 62 9.86 -26.59 -49.63
CA GLY A 62 8.94 -27.49 -48.98
C GLY A 62 7.80 -26.67 -48.37
N GLY A 63 6.69 -26.56 -49.11
CA GLY A 63 5.48 -25.98 -48.59
C GLY A 63 4.93 -26.82 -47.44
N SER A 64 5.06 -26.32 -46.25
CA SER A 64 4.32 -26.79 -45.08
C SER A 64 3.35 -25.70 -44.68
N SER A 65 2.08 -25.93 -44.97
CA SER A 65 0.98 -25.20 -44.38
C SER A 65 1.07 -25.34 -42.86
N ALA A 66 1.70 -24.38 -42.22
CA ALA A 66 1.65 -24.26 -40.78
C ALA A 66 0.20 -23.94 -40.39
N ARG A 67 -0.51 -24.99 -39.93
CA ARG A 67 -1.73 -24.84 -39.15
C ARG A 67 -1.39 -23.84 -38.03
N ALA A 68 -2.06 -22.69 -38.06
CA ALA A 68 -2.07 -21.78 -36.92
C ALA A 68 -2.53 -22.60 -35.71
N ALA A 69 -1.59 -22.91 -34.83
CA ALA A 69 -1.89 -23.45 -33.52
C ALA A 69 -2.79 -22.41 -32.83
N ASP A 70 -4.03 -22.84 -32.62
CA ASP A 70 -5.00 -22.13 -31.78
C ASP A 70 -4.37 -22.03 -30.37
N GLN A 71 -3.68 -20.95 -30.13
CA GLN A 71 -3.22 -20.63 -28.77
C GLN A 71 -4.48 -20.39 -27.94
N PRO A 72 -4.69 -21.12 -26.85
CA PRO A 72 -5.79 -20.81 -25.95
C PRO A 72 -5.60 -19.38 -25.51
N ARG A 73 -6.45 -18.51 -26.07
CA ARG A 73 -6.56 -17.11 -25.66
C ARG A 73 -6.79 -17.14 -24.17
N ALA A 74 -5.73 -16.79 -23.41
CA ALA A 74 -5.82 -16.67 -21.97
C ALA A 74 -7.08 -15.88 -21.68
N ALA A 75 -8.07 -16.56 -21.10
CA ALA A 75 -9.30 -15.93 -20.70
C ALA A 75 -8.90 -14.77 -19.80
N SER A 76 -9.03 -13.56 -20.31
CA SER A 76 -8.93 -12.37 -19.50
C SER A 76 -10.00 -12.53 -18.43
N VAL A 77 -9.60 -12.93 -17.23
CA VAL A 77 -10.45 -12.90 -16.06
C VAL A 77 -10.87 -11.45 -15.92
N SER A 78 -12.03 -11.14 -16.49
CA SER A 78 -12.69 -9.86 -16.33
C SER A 78 -12.93 -9.73 -14.84
N ARG A 79 -12.09 -8.94 -14.17
CA ARG A 79 -12.34 -8.55 -12.79
C ARG A 79 -13.73 -7.97 -12.77
N PRO A 80 -14.64 -8.49 -11.94
CA PRO A 80 -15.99 -7.98 -11.89
C PRO A 80 -15.92 -6.48 -11.64
N SER A 81 -16.47 -5.69 -12.56
CA SER A 81 -16.56 -4.23 -12.45
C SER A 81 -17.54 -3.78 -11.35
N GLY A 82 -17.94 -4.70 -10.50
CA GLY A 82 -18.76 -4.48 -9.31
C GLY A 82 -17.88 -4.06 -8.15
N THR A 83 -18.27 -3.01 -7.47
CA THR A 83 -17.62 -2.53 -6.25
C THR A 83 -17.87 -3.56 -5.15
N THR A 84 -16.87 -4.38 -4.83
CA THR A 84 -16.97 -5.44 -3.81
C THR A 84 -17.13 -4.79 -2.42
N THR A 85 -18.15 -5.21 -1.68
CA THR A 85 -18.33 -4.77 -0.29
C THR A 85 -17.35 -5.54 0.60
N VAL A 86 -16.54 -4.79 1.36
CA VAL A 86 -15.62 -5.32 2.38
C VAL A 86 -16.32 -5.50 3.71
N GLY A 87 -17.20 -4.54 4.07
CA GLY A 87 -17.92 -4.56 5.33
C GLY A 87 -18.66 -3.25 5.62
N MET A 88 -18.91 -3.02 6.90
CA MET A 88 -19.53 -1.81 7.44
C MET A 88 -18.66 -1.25 8.56
N ILE A 89 -18.46 0.06 8.56
CA ILE A 89 -17.78 0.77 9.65
C ILE A 89 -18.76 1.65 10.41
N GLU A 90 -18.65 1.62 11.74
CA GLU A 90 -19.46 2.42 12.67
C GLU A 90 -18.55 3.10 13.69
N ILE A 91 -18.86 4.36 13.99
CA ILE A 91 -18.22 5.14 15.06
C ILE A 91 -19.34 5.84 15.82
N PRO A 92 -19.92 5.20 16.86
CA PRO A 92 -21.11 5.70 17.55
C PRO A 92 -20.92 7.09 18.14
N ALA A 93 -19.74 7.39 18.70
CA ALA A 93 -19.42 8.67 19.33
C ALA A 93 -19.63 9.89 18.42
N VAL A 94 -19.48 9.71 17.10
CA VAL A 94 -19.64 10.79 16.11
C VAL A 94 -20.84 10.57 15.18
N GLY A 95 -21.57 9.46 15.34
CA GLY A 95 -22.74 9.11 14.51
C GLY A 95 -22.35 8.71 13.08
N LEU A 96 -21.19 8.08 12.88
CA LEU A 96 -20.78 7.56 11.59
C LEU A 96 -21.23 6.09 11.48
N ALA A 97 -21.93 5.75 10.39
CA ALA A 97 -22.25 4.39 9.99
C ALA A 97 -22.32 4.33 8.48
N THR A 98 -21.47 3.52 7.84
CA THR A 98 -21.41 3.43 6.38
C THR A 98 -20.74 2.15 5.90
N ARG A 99 -21.07 1.76 4.66
CA ARG A 99 -20.40 0.63 4.00
C ARG A 99 -18.96 0.95 3.68
N VAL A 100 -18.15 -0.11 3.64
CA VAL A 100 -16.78 -0.08 3.14
C VAL A 100 -16.72 -0.91 1.87
N LEU A 101 -16.24 -0.33 0.79
CA LEU A 101 -16.06 -0.96 -0.50
C LEU A 101 -14.58 -1.12 -0.80
N GLU A 102 -14.23 -2.13 -1.60
CA GLU A 102 -12.85 -2.31 -2.05
C GLU A 102 -12.43 -1.20 -3.00
N GLY A 103 -11.19 -0.69 -2.80
CA GLY A 103 -10.62 0.37 -3.61
C GLY A 103 -10.88 1.77 -3.07
N SER A 104 -9.97 2.69 -3.42
CA SER A 104 -10.01 4.11 -3.02
C SER A 104 -10.05 5.07 -4.22
N ASN A 105 -10.50 4.59 -5.38
CA ASN A 105 -10.68 5.44 -6.55
C ASN A 105 -11.90 6.38 -6.42
N ALA A 106 -11.96 7.38 -7.31
CA ALA A 106 -13.00 8.41 -7.25
C ALA A 106 -14.44 7.84 -7.34
N ARG A 107 -14.65 6.72 -8.04
CA ARG A 107 -15.96 6.08 -8.15
C ARG A 107 -16.37 5.46 -6.81
N THR A 108 -15.48 4.68 -6.20
CA THR A 108 -15.71 4.06 -4.90
C THR A 108 -16.01 5.09 -3.83
N LEU A 109 -15.17 6.14 -3.73
CA LEU A 109 -15.30 7.17 -2.69
C LEU A 109 -16.53 8.07 -2.84
N ARG A 110 -17.18 8.11 -4.01
CA ARG A 110 -18.50 8.75 -4.16
C ARG A 110 -19.64 7.89 -3.60
N LEU A 111 -19.44 6.58 -3.50
CA LEU A 111 -20.50 5.65 -3.10
C LEU A 111 -20.42 5.24 -1.62
N ALA A 112 -19.20 5.20 -1.06
CA ALA A 112 -18.95 4.75 0.31
C ALA A 112 -17.54 5.13 0.78
N VAL A 113 -17.17 4.68 1.97
CA VAL A 113 -15.77 4.59 2.40
C VAL A 113 -15.06 3.51 1.59
N GLY A 114 -13.82 3.76 1.19
CA GLY A 114 -13.00 2.84 0.40
C GLY A 114 -11.92 2.19 1.24
N HIS A 115 -11.78 0.87 1.14
CA HIS A 115 -10.60 0.16 1.60
C HIS A 115 -9.42 0.47 0.67
N ILE A 116 -8.29 0.86 1.23
CA ILE A 116 -7.10 1.23 0.46
C ILE A 116 -6.38 -0.04 0.01
N PRO A 117 -6.28 -0.31 -1.31
CA PRO A 117 -5.63 -1.52 -1.82
C PRO A 117 -4.18 -1.63 -1.36
N GLY A 118 -3.76 -2.84 -1.00
CA GLY A 118 -2.42 -3.11 -0.49
C GLY A 118 -2.28 -2.94 1.02
N THR A 119 -3.29 -2.44 1.73
CA THR A 119 -3.38 -2.50 3.19
C THR A 119 -4.05 -3.79 3.64
N ALA A 120 -3.95 -4.13 4.92
CA ALA A 120 -4.55 -5.34 5.47
C ALA A 120 -6.09 -5.28 5.47
N LEU A 121 -6.73 -6.44 5.50
CA LEU A 121 -8.12 -6.58 5.93
C LEU A 121 -8.17 -6.77 7.45
N PRO A 122 -9.33 -6.54 8.12
CA PRO A 122 -9.47 -6.79 9.54
C PRO A 122 -9.07 -8.22 9.91
N GLY A 123 -8.18 -8.36 10.89
CA GLY A 123 -7.61 -9.64 11.28
C GLY A 123 -6.60 -9.49 12.44
N PRO A 124 -5.83 -10.54 12.73
CA PRO A 124 -4.94 -10.62 13.90
C PRO A 124 -3.70 -9.72 13.78
N SER A 125 -3.40 -9.19 12.61
CA SER A 125 -2.23 -8.32 12.38
C SER A 125 -2.45 -7.44 11.14
N GLY A 126 -1.62 -6.42 11.00
CA GLY A 126 -1.62 -5.51 9.88
C GLY A 126 -2.40 -4.22 10.13
N ASN A 127 -2.22 -3.27 9.23
CA ASN A 127 -2.87 -1.96 9.28
C ASN A 127 -3.95 -1.90 8.19
N VAL A 128 -5.20 -1.80 8.61
CA VAL A 128 -6.35 -1.64 7.72
C VAL A 128 -6.47 -0.17 7.33
N GLY A 129 -6.27 0.17 6.06
CA GLY A 129 -6.39 1.52 5.56
C GLY A 129 -7.77 1.81 4.98
N LEU A 130 -8.45 2.82 5.49
CA LEU A 130 -9.73 3.27 4.94
C LEU A 130 -9.69 4.74 4.55
N ALA A 131 -10.20 5.05 3.35
CA ALA A 131 -10.28 6.40 2.82
C ALA A 131 -11.72 6.88 2.65
N GLY A 132 -11.96 8.15 2.91
CA GLY A 132 -13.28 8.76 2.68
C GLY A 132 -13.19 10.26 2.46
N HIS A 133 -14.18 10.81 1.74
CA HIS A 133 -14.26 12.25 1.55
C HIS A 133 -14.67 12.95 2.85
N ARG A 134 -13.98 14.05 3.18
CA ARG A 134 -14.27 14.89 4.36
C ARG A 134 -15.66 15.51 4.32
N ASP A 135 -16.18 15.73 3.10
CA ASP A 135 -17.45 16.45 2.91
C ASP A 135 -18.67 15.51 2.93
N THR A 136 -18.44 14.20 2.88
CA THR A 136 -19.48 13.17 2.86
C THR A 136 -19.32 12.17 4.01
N PHE A 137 -18.86 10.94 3.72
CA PHE A 137 -18.85 9.85 4.69
C PHE A 137 -17.94 10.12 5.90
N PHE A 138 -16.83 10.82 5.74
CA PHE A 138 -15.94 11.16 6.84
C PHE A 138 -16.13 12.57 7.42
N ARG A 139 -17.22 13.27 7.04
CA ARG A 139 -17.57 14.54 7.68
C ARG A 139 -17.73 14.44 9.21
N PRO A 140 -18.31 13.36 9.78
CA PRO A 140 -18.41 13.20 11.23
C PRO A 140 -17.07 13.14 11.95
N LEU A 141 -15.97 12.74 11.29
CA LEU A 141 -14.62 12.66 11.87
C LEU A 141 -14.08 14.02 12.35
N ARG A 142 -14.71 15.13 12.00
CA ARG A 142 -14.37 16.45 12.58
C ARG A 142 -14.53 16.49 14.11
N ARG A 143 -15.31 15.57 14.70
CA ARG A 143 -15.60 15.48 16.12
C ARG A 143 -14.97 14.29 16.81
N ILE A 144 -14.23 13.44 16.07
CA ILE A 144 -13.61 12.25 16.62
C ILE A 144 -12.53 12.59 17.65
N LYS A 145 -12.40 11.76 18.68
CA LYS A 145 -11.46 11.93 19.79
C LYS A 145 -10.67 10.66 20.04
N VAL A 146 -9.52 10.82 20.65
CA VAL A 146 -8.77 9.69 21.22
C VAL A 146 -9.65 9.03 22.28
N GLY A 147 -9.70 7.69 22.25
CA GLY A 147 -10.56 6.86 23.10
C GLY A 147 -11.87 6.43 22.44
N ASP A 148 -12.31 7.08 21.34
CA ASP A 148 -13.53 6.68 20.64
C ASP A 148 -13.41 5.25 20.08
N GLU A 149 -14.53 4.52 20.14
CA GLU A 149 -14.64 3.15 19.60
C GLU A 149 -15.01 3.19 18.13
N ILE A 150 -14.34 2.35 17.35
CA ILE A 150 -14.64 2.07 15.95
C ILE A 150 -14.98 0.59 15.83
N ARG A 151 -16.14 0.26 15.25
CA ARG A 151 -16.54 -1.10 14.91
C ARG A 151 -16.44 -1.32 13.43
N PHE A 152 -15.75 -2.37 13.04
CA PHE A 152 -15.67 -2.77 11.64
C PHE A 152 -16.22 -4.19 11.48
N THR A 153 -17.41 -4.30 10.91
CA THR A 153 -18.11 -5.57 10.68
C THR A 153 -17.84 -6.06 9.26
N THR A 154 -17.37 -7.28 9.14
CA THR A 154 -17.13 -8.00 7.89
C THR A 154 -17.85 -9.35 7.91
N VAL A 155 -17.73 -10.13 6.85
CA VAL A 155 -18.22 -11.53 6.83
C VAL A 155 -17.50 -12.42 7.86
N ALA A 156 -16.30 -12.05 8.29
CA ALA A 156 -15.52 -12.80 9.30
C ALA A 156 -15.91 -12.43 10.73
N GLY A 157 -16.69 -11.38 10.94
CA GLY A 157 -17.13 -10.92 12.28
C GLY A 157 -16.98 -9.42 12.46
N THR A 158 -17.18 -8.99 13.69
CA THR A 158 -17.03 -7.58 14.11
C THR A 158 -15.73 -7.39 14.87
N PHE A 159 -14.92 -6.48 14.38
CA PHE A 159 -13.64 -6.08 14.95
C PHE A 159 -13.80 -4.72 15.62
N LYS A 160 -13.39 -4.61 16.88
CA LYS A 160 -13.46 -3.38 17.66
C LYS A 160 -12.08 -2.75 17.74
N TYR A 161 -12.02 -1.46 17.45
CA TYR A 161 -10.79 -0.67 17.54
C TYR A 161 -11.04 0.53 18.46
N ARG A 162 -9.98 1.01 19.11
CA ARG A 162 -9.99 2.24 19.91
C ARG A 162 -9.03 3.25 19.30
N VAL A 163 -9.49 4.45 19.09
CA VAL A 163 -8.67 5.56 18.59
C VAL A 163 -7.57 5.87 19.58
N ILE A 164 -6.32 5.79 19.15
CA ILE A 164 -5.12 6.06 19.96
C ILE A 164 -4.44 7.37 19.59
N SER A 165 -4.57 7.83 18.34
CA SER A 165 -3.99 9.12 17.93
C SER A 165 -4.73 9.75 16.76
N LEU A 166 -4.63 11.08 16.69
CA LEU A 166 -5.09 11.92 15.59
C LEU A 166 -3.90 12.73 15.10
N ARG A 167 -3.62 12.67 13.81
CA ARG A 167 -2.48 13.38 13.20
C ARG A 167 -2.91 14.12 11.95
N ILE A 168 -2.34 15.30 11.75
CA ILE A 168 -2.47 16.06 10.49
C ILE A 168 -1.15 15.93 9.76
N VAL A 169 -1.20 15.43 8.54
CA VAL A 169 -0.01 15.13 7.72
C VAL A 169 -0.15 15.70 6.31
N LEU A 170 0.95 15.76 5.58
CA LEU A 170 0.93 16.10 4.16
C LEU A 170 0.34 14.95 3.32
N PRO A 171 -0.15 15.24 2.11
CA PRO A 171 -0.78 14.22 1.25
C PRO A 171 0.14 13.08 0.82
N ASN A 172 1.44 13.25 0.90
CA ASN A 172 2.48 12.28 0.53
C ASN A 172 2.99 11.43 1.70
N ALA A 173 2.44 11.59 2.89
CA ALA A 173 2.79 10.80 4.09
C ALA A 173 2.21 9.38 3.99
N ILE A 174 2.77 8.55 3.10
CA ILE A 174 2.28 7.18 2.83
C ILE A 174 2.64 6.20 3.94
N GLU A 175 3.64 6.51 4.74
CA GLU A 175 4.11 5.70 5.88
C GLU A 175 3.03 5.44 6.93
N VAL A 176 1.99 6.27 6.98
CA VAL A 176 0.84 6.07 7.88
C VAL A 176 0.04 4.79 7.57
N LEU A 177 0.24 4.23 6.37
CA LEU A 177 -0.41 3.02 5.88
C LEU A 177 0.50 1.79 5.93
N ASN A 178 1.73 1.93 6.42
CA ASN A 178 2.65 0.81 6.53
C ASN A 178 2.06 -0.34 7.36
N TYR A 179 2.50 -1.54 7.04
CA TYR A 179 2.12 -2.73 7.79
C TYR A 179 2.56 -2.63 9.26
N THR A 180 1.72 -3.11 10.16
CA THR A 180 1.98 -3.18 11.59
C THR A 180 1.88 -4.64 12.07
N SER A 181 2.71 -5.04 13.03
CA SER A 181 2.61 -6.38 13.64
C SER A 181 1.36 -6.52 14.51
N GLN A 182 0.91 -5.43 15.09
CA GLN A 182 -0.35 -5.37 15.84
C GLN A 182 -1.51 -5.04 14.88
N PRO A 183 -2.73 -5.53 15.17
CA PRO A 183 -3.90 -5.22 14.38
C PRO A 183 -4.33 -3.76 14.59
N THR A 184 -4.19 -2.94 13.54
CA THR A 184 -4.49 -1.51 13.57
C THR A 184 -5.43 -1.10 12.45
N LEU A 185 -6.05 0.05 12.62
CA LEU A 185 -6.96 0.68 11.65
C LEU A 185 -6.56 2.14 11.45
N THR A 186 -6.38 2.55 10.21
CA THR A 186 -6.04 3.92 9.85
C THR A 186 -7.12 4.52 8.94
N LEU A 187 -7.80 5.57 9.42
CA LEU A 187 -8.75 6.33 8.61
C LEU A 187 -8.04 7.55 8.02
N VAL A 188 -8.22 7.78 6.73
CA VAL A 188 -7.60 8.87 5.98
C VAL A 188 -8.68 9.75 5.34
N THR A 189 -8.64 11.04 5.64
CA THR A 189 -9.51 12.02 4.98
C THR A 189 -8.79 13.34 4.72
N CYS A 190 -9.38 14.17 3.90
CA CYS A 190 -8.87 15.52 3.61
C CYS A 190 -9.01 16.45 4.81
N TYR A 191 -8.04 17.37 4.99
CA TYR A 191 -8.03 18.37 6.05
C TYR A 191 -7.54 19.73 5.51
N PRO A 192 -8.01 20.88 5.99
CA PRO A 192 -9.08 21.09 7.00
C PRO A 192 -10.48 20.77 6.49
N PHE A 193 -11.42 20.54 7.42
CA PHE A 193 -12.82 20.18 7.07
C PHE A 193 -13.60 21.31 6.40
N ASP A 194 -13.30 22.56 6.75
CA ASP A 194 -14.01 23.73 6.23
C ASP A 194 -13.23 24.44 5.10
N PHE A 195 -12.20 23.78 4.54
CA PHE A 195 -11.39 24.34 3.46
C PHE A 195 -12.10 24.20 2.11
N ILE A 196 -12.17 25.30 1.34
CA ILE A 196 -12.75 25.34 0.00
C ILE A 196 -11.66 25.00 -1.02
N GLY A 197 -11.88 23.96 -1.84
CA GLY A 197 -10.94 23.52 -2.88
C GLY A 197 -10.11 22.31 -2.48
N THR A 198 -8.95 22.15 -3.13
CA THR A 198 -8.04 21.02 -2.91
C THR A 198 -7.36 21.13 -1.54
N ALA A 199 -7.68 20.21 -0.65
CA ALA A 199 -7.17 20.24 0.72
C ALA A 199 -5.65 20.03 0.78
N PRO A 200 -4.92 20.90 1.50
CA PRO A 200 -3.46 20.83 1.59
C PRO A 200 -2.94 19.68 2.45
N GLN A 201 -3.78 19.14 3.34
CA GLN A 201 -3.39 18.14 4.34
C GLN A 201 -4.38 16.98 4.43
N ARG A 202 -4.01 15.99 5.24
CA ARG A 202 -4.85 14.83 5.59
C ARG A 202 -4.98 14.72 7.10
N LEU A 203 -6.19 14.44 7.56
CA LEU A 203 -6.41 13.93 8.91
C LEU A 203 -6.24 12.42 8.87
N ILE A 204 -5.39 11.93 9.76
CA ILE A 204 -5.16 10.52 10.03
C ILE A 204 -5.72 10.19 11.40
N VAL A 205 -6.65 9.24 11.44
CA VAL A 205 -7.15 8.64 12.68
C VAL A 205 -6.50 7.27 12.80
N HIS A 206 -5.68 7.07 13.80
CA HIS A 206 -5.04 5.78 14.05
C HIS A 206 -5.68 5.11 15.25
N ALA A 207 -6.06 3.85 15.09
CA ALA A 207 -6.75 3.06 16.10
C ALA A 207 -6.14 1.66 16.21
N GLU A 208 -6.14 1.10 17.42
CA GLU A 208 -5.68 -0.25 17.70
C GLU A 208 -6.86 -1.15 18.05
N MET A 209 -6.76 -2.43 17.67
CA MET A 209 -7.79 -3.42 17.99
C MET A 209 -7.86 -3.62 19.49
N VAL A 210 -9.07 -3.61 20.01
CA VAL A 210 -9.35 -3.98 21.40
C VAL A 210 -9.65 -5.47 21.42
N PRO A 211 -8.91 -6.28 22.19
CA PRO A 211 -9.26 -7.68 22.37
C PRO A 211 -10.68 -7.78 22.94
N ASP A 212 -11.48 -8.72 22.42
CA ASP A 212 -12.73 -9.05 23.08
C ASP A 212 -12.40 -9.54 24.49
N SER A 213 -12.92 -8.84 25.51
CA SER A 213 -12.79 -9.32 26.88
C SER A 213 -13.46 -10.69 26.96
N PRO A 214 -12.79 -11.72 27.51
CA PRO A 214 -13.47 -13.00 27.75
C PRO A 214 -14.63 -12.73 28.69
N THR A 215 -15.81 -13.11 28.24
CA THR A 215 -17.05 -13.15 29.05
C THR A 215 -16.99 -14.32 30.03
#